data_90bef9897d732de2128b506feb3fe0e7
#
_entry.id   90bef9897d732de2128b506feb3fe0e7
#
_cell.length_a   1.000
_cell.length_b   1.000
_cell.length_c   1.000
_cell.angle_alpha   90.00
_cell.angle_beta   90.00
_cell.angle_gamma   90.00
#
_symmetry.space_group_name_H-M   'P 1'
#
loop_
_entity.id
_entity.type
_entity.pdbx_description
1 polymer ?
#
loop_
_entity_poly.entity_id
_entity_poly.type
_entity_poly.pdbx_seq_one_letter_code
_entity_poly.pdbx_strand_id
1 'polypeptide(L)'
;MSTTNRTPVATEPDRPSVHTSSRSGLADSALGTRNLMMIAALAVVSMILLVPLNYLAPAAGASRDAVLLGCAIMGLWLVPYLLPATVVRRPGAVMIAALLMGIMSVFTTPIGPAAIVGNLIGGAFVEVPLAILLYRKWTWWSFLISATTFGLLNGIMYVSVMSASAGIASASAGVIIAVVSALVGGAITLVLTRLLNRAGVGIDHRATGRA
;
A
#
# COMPACT_ATOMS: atom_id res chain seq x y z
N MET A 1 -34.03 -36.69 59.31
CA MET A 1 -34.36 -35.40 58.69
C MET A 1 -33.19 -34.45 58.93
N SER A 2 -32.31 -34.34 57.99
CA SER A 2 -31.12 -33.48 58.08
C SER A 2 -31.31 -32.34 57.09
N THR A 3 -31.61 -31.16 57.63
CA THR A 3 -31.76 -29.90 56.85
C THR A 3 -30.38 -29.26 56.62
N THR A 4 -29.87 -29.42 55.41
CA THR A 4 -28.63 -28.78 54.97
C THR A 4 -28.89 -27.29 54.74
N ASN A 5 -28.42 -26.47 55.65
CA ASN A 5 -28.47 -25.03 55.60
C ASN A 5 -27.41 -24.55 54.58
N ARG A 6 -27.84 -24.20 53.34
CA ARG A 6 -26.98 -23.56 52.35
C ARG A 6 -26.94 -22.05 52.63
N THR A 7 -25.84 -21.59 53.19
CA THR A 7 -25.50 -20.16 53.23
C THR A 7 -25.45 -19.59 51.77
N PRO A 8 -26.14 -18.46 51.52
CA PRO A 8 -26.04 -17.81 50.21
C PRO A 8 -24.61 -17.27 50.01
N VAL A 9 -23.98 -17.70 48.94
CA VAL A 9 -22.71 -17.12 48.49
C VAL A 9 -22.97 -15.64 48.16
N ALA A 10 -22.34 -14.75 48.92
CA ALA A 10 -22.35 -13.34 48.61
C ALA A 10 -21.80 -13.12 47.20
N THR A 11 -22.65 -12.63 46.32
CA THR A 11 -22.27 -12.18 44.98
C THR A 11 -21.29 -11.01 45.17
N GLU A 12 -20.03 -11.23 44.82
CA GLU A 12 -19.01 -10.19 44.80
C GLU A 12 -19.49 -9.07 43.87
N PRO A 13 -19.51 -7.80 44.33
CA PRO A 13 -19.99 -6.70 43.51
C PRO A 13 -19.09 -6.60 42.26
N ASP A 14 -19.75 -6.62 41.09
CA ASP A 14 -19.19 -6.48 39.77
C ASP A 14 -18.28 -5.24 39.74
N ARG A 15 -16.97 -5.47 39.86
CA ARG A 15 -16.01 -4.38 39.78
C ARG A 15 -16.04 -3.87 38.36
N PRO A 16 -16.40 -2.60 38.11
CA PRO A 16 -16.37 -2.06 36.78
C PRO A 16 -14.95 -2.22 36.22
N SER A 17 -14.82 -3.01 35.19
CA SER A 17 -13.54 -3.22 34.49
C SER A 17 -13.13 -1.89 33.82
N VAL A 18 -12.28 -1.12 34.49
CA VAL A 18 -11.83 0.22 34.12
C VAL A 18 -10.92 0.23 32.88
N HIS A 19 -10.77 -0.89 32.18
CA HIS A 19 -9.77 -1.01 31.10
C HIS A 19 -10.28 -1.56 29.76
N THR A 20 -11.49 -1.22 29.33
CA THR A 20 -11.84 -1.27 27.91
C THR A 20 -11.62 0.10 27.30
N SER A 21 -10.38 0.45 27.06
CA SER A 21 -10.08 1.80 26.66
C SER A 21 -9.42 1.86 25.28
N SER A 22 -9.33 3.03 24.80
CA SER A 22 -8.52 3.61 23.72
C SER A 22 -7.35 2.79 23.14
N ARG A 23 -6.79 1.80 23.82
CA ARG A 23 -5.75 0.91 23.28
C ARG A 23 -6.26 -0.07 22.21
N SER A 24 -7.51 -0.50 22.25
CA SER A 24 -8.06 -1.39 21.21
C SER A 24 -8.19 -0.66 19.88
N GLY A 25 -8.59 0.62 19.89
CA GLY A 25 -8.70 1.43 18.68
C GLY A 25 -7.34 1.72 18.02
N LEU A 26 -6.29 1.95 18.80
CA LEU A 26 -4.93 2.17 18.27
C LEU A 26 -4.29 0.87 17.77
N ALA A 27 -4.52 -0.26 18.44
CA ALA A 27 -4.03 -1.56 17.99
C ALA A 27 -4.66 -1.97 16.64
N ASP A 28 -5.86 -1.48 16.38
CA ASP A 28 -6.61 -1.76 15.15
C ASP A 28 -6.35 -0.75 14.01
N SER A 29 -5.64 0.33 14.31
CA SER A 29 -5.22 1.34 13.33
C SER A 29 -3.95 0.92 12.57
N ALA A 30 -3.62 1.64 11.48
CA ALA A 30 -2.34 1.47 10.79
C ALA A 30 -1.14 1.75 11.70
N LEU A 31 -1.31 2.56 12.75
CA LEU A 31 -0.29 2.90 13.74
C LEU A 31 -0.15 1.84 14.85
N GLY A 32 -0.97 0.79 14.88
CA GLY A 32 -0.76 -0.33 15.78
C GLY A 32 0.60 -0.98 15.53
N THR A 33 1.35 -1.31 16.58
CA THR A 33 2.75 -1.79 16.49
C THR A 33 2.89 -2.94 15.49
N ARG A 34 1.99 -3.90 15.49
CA ARG A 34 2.00 -5.04 14.56
C ARG A 34 1.80 -4.60 13.11
N ASN A 35 0.84 -3.70 12.87
CA ASN A 35 0.55 -3.20 11.54
C ASN A 35 1.70 -2.36 11.01
N LEU A 36 2.27 -1.50 11.87
CA LEU A 36 3.43 -0.67 11.54
C LEU A 36 4.66 -1.52 11.20
N MET A 37 4.95 -2.57 11.99
CA MET A 37 6.05 -3.50 11.69
C MET A 37 5.83 -4.21 10.35
N MET A 38 4.60 -4.61 10.05
CA MET A 38 4.27 -5.24 8.76
C MET A 38 4.43 -4.25 7.60
N ILE A 39 3.95 -3.01 7.76
CA ILE A 39 4.12 -1.96 6.76
C ILE A 39 5.61 -1.69 6.52
N ALA A 40 6.41 -1.60 7.57
CA ALA A 40 7.85 -1.39 7.47
C ALA A 40 8.54 -2.55 6.74
N ALA A 41 8.22 -3.79 7.09
CA ALA A 41 8.75 -4.98 6.41
C ALA A 41 8.38 -5.00 4.92
N LEU A 42 7.13 -4.70 4.58
CA LEU A 42 6.68 -4.60 3.19
C LEU A 42 7.36 -3.46 2.45
N ALA A 43 7.60 -2.31 3.09
CA ALA A 43 8.34 -1.20 2.50
C ALA A 43 9.78 -1.60 2.18
N VAL A 44 10.48 -2.30 3.09
CA VAL A 44 11.85 -2.81 2.85
C VAL A 44 11.86 -3.80 1.67
N VAL A 45 10.95 -4.77 1.66
CA VAL A 45 10.85 -5.73 0.54
C VAL A 45 10.53 -5.00 -0.77
N SER A 46 9.68 -3.99 -0.73
CA SER A 46 9.33 -3.18 -1.90
C SER A 46 10.53 -2.41 -2.48
N MET A 47 11.52 -2.05 -1.65
CA MET A 47 12.74 -1.39 -2.11
C MET A 47 13.59 -2.28 -3.04
N ILE A 48 13.52 -3.60 -2.91
CA ILE A 48 14.21 -4.55 -3.81
C ILE A 48 13.75 -4.34 -5.27
N LEU A 49 12.47 -4.00 -5.46
CA LEU A 49 11.93 -3.70 -6.79
C LEU A 49 12.10 -2.21 -7.14
N LEU A 50 11.90 -1.31 -6.18
CA LEU A 50 11.87 0.13 -6.42
C LEU A 50 13.26 0.70 -6.77
N VAL A 51 14.32 0.22 -6.11
CA VAL A 51 15.69 0.71 -6.34
C VAL A 51 16.11 0.51 -7.80
N PRO A 52 16.09 -0.71 -8.39
CA PRO A 52 16.49 -0.88 -9.79
C PRO A 52 15.60 -0.09 -10.75
N LEU A 53 14.29 0.02 -10.48
CA LEU A 53 13.39 0.81 -11.31
C LEU A 53 13.76 2.30 -11.32
N ASN A 54 14.17 2.86 -10.18
CA ASN A 54 14.59 4.26 -10.07
C ASN A 54 15.93 4.55 -10.78
N TYR A 55 16.79 3.55 -10.92
CA TYR A 55 18.00 3.67 -11.75
C TYR A 55 17.70 3.55 -13.25
N LEU A 56 16.69 2.80 -13.63
CA LEU A 56 16.26 2.68 -15.03
C LEU A 56 15.47 3.91 -15.52
N ALA A 57 14.77 4.62 -14.63
CA ALA A 57 13.92 5.75 -15.01
C ALA A 57 14.65 6.88 -15.76
N PRO A 58 15.84 7.35 -15.36
CA PRO A 58 16.57 8.38 -16.10
C PRO A 58 16.99 7.94 -17.50
N ALA A 59 17.35 6.67 -17.68
CA ALA A 59 17.71 6.12 -18.98
C ALA A 59 16.51 6.05 -19.95
N ALA A 60 15.29 5.91 -19.39
CA ALA A 60 14.06 5.84 -20.16
C ALA A 60 13.57 7.22 -20.69
N GLY A 61 14.22 8.33 -20.38
CA GLY A 61 13.83 9.68 -20.82
C GLY A 61 14.50 10.17 -22.12
N ALA A 62 15.44 9.40 -22.69
CA ALA A 62 16.30 9.88 -23.79
C ALA A 62 15.66 9.86 -25.18
N SER A 63 14.54 9.15 -25.38
CA SER A 63 13.84 9.07 -26.68
C SER A 63 12.36 8.78 -26.48
N ARG A 64 11.56 8.94 -27.54
CA ARG A 64 10.13 8.60 -27.51
C ARG A 64 9.89 7.13 -27.15
N ASP A 65 10.65 6.22 -27.71
CA ASP A 65 10.50 4.79 -27.44
C ASP A 65 10.90 4.46 -26.00
N ALA A 66 11.90 5.14 -25.47
CA ALA A 66 12.29 5.01 -24.07
C ALA A 66 11.20 5.53 -23.11
N VAL A 67 10.50 6.62 -23.45
CA VAL A 67 9.32 7.09 -22.68
C VAL A 67 8.19 6.06 -22.73
N LEU A 68 7.91 5.48 -23.89
CA LEU A 68 6.89 4.43 -24.01
C LEU A 68 7.27 3.16 -23.23
N LEU A 69 8.54 2.78 -23.21
CA LEU A 69 9.04 1.68 -22.39
C LEU A 69 8.86 1.99 -20.90
N GLY A 70 9.16 3.22 -20.45
CA GLY A 70 8.90 3.66 -19.08
C GLY A 70 7.42 3.53 -18.71
N CYS A 71 6.51 3.91 -19.61
CA CYS A 71 5.07 3.70 -19.44
C CYS A 71 4.70 2.21 -19.37
N ALA A 72 5.33 1.36 -20.18
CA ALA A 72 5.06 -0.08 -20.19
C ALA A 72 5.47 -0.80 -18.90
N ILE A 73 6.49 -0.30 -18.21
CA ILE A 73 6.92 -0.85 -16.92
C ILE A 73 6.28 -0.16 -15.71
N MET A 74 5.36 0.81 -15.91
CA MET A 74 4.71 1.58 -14.85
C MET A 74 3.99 0.70 -13.82
N GLY A 75 3.46 -0.45 -14.25
CA GLY A 75 2.85 -1.43 -13.36
C GLY A 75 3.80 -2.01 -12.31
N LEU A 76 5.10 -2.07 -12.61
CA LEU A 76 6.09 -2.52 -11.63
C LEU A 76 6.30 -1.49 -10.53
N TRP A 77 6.19 -0.18 -10.83
CA TRP A 77 6.18 0.86 -9.80
C TRP A 77 4.93 0.84 -8.92
N LEU A 78 3.79 0.41 -9.46
CA LEU A 78 2.57 0.28 -8.66
C LEU A 78 2.69 -0.77 -7.57
N VAL A 79 3.35 -1.91 -7.84
CA VAL A 79 3.44 -3.05 -6.89
C VAL A 79 3.90 -2.62 -5.50
N PRO A 80 5.01 -1.87 -5.33
CA PRO A 80 5.47 -1.39 -4.03
C PRO A 80 4.45 -0.58 -3.24
N TYR A 81 3.63 0.22 -3.91
CA TYR A 81 2.63 1.06 -3.26
C TYR A 81 1.34 0.32 -2.95
N LEU A 82 0.91 -0.57 -3.84
CA LEU A 82 -0.36 -1.28 -3.69
C LEU A 82 -0.25 -2.45 -2.70
N LEU A 83 0.93 -3.06 -2.55
CA LEU A 83 1.15 -4.22 -1.69
C LEU A 83 0.80 -3.96 -0.21
N PRO A 84 1.21 -2.84 0.42
CA PRO A 84 0.80 -2.50 1.78
C PRO A 84 -0.73 -2.37 1.94
N ALA A 85 -1.42 -1.79 0.94
CA ALA A 85 -2.87 -1.66 0.96
C ALA A 85 -3.58 -3.02 0.95
N THR A 86 -3.09 -3.94 0.12
CA THR A 86 -3.73 -5.26 -0.08
C THR A 86 -3.48 -6.21 1.09
N VAL A 87 -2.32 -6.10 1.76
CA VAL A 87 -1.93 -6.97 2.88
C VAL A 87 -2.46 -6.45 4.20
N VAL A 88 -2.25 -5.15 4.50
CA VAL A 88 -2.57 -4.56 5.81
C VAL A 88 -4.04 -4.13 5.89
N ARG A 89 -4.62 -3.68 4.80
CA ARG A 89 -6.03 -3.25 4.68
C ARG A 89 -6.45 -2.25 5.76
N ARG A 90 -5.58 -1.26 6.04
CA ARG A 90 -5.85 -0.19 7.01
C ARG A 90 -5.67 1.17 6.37
N PRO A 91 -6.49 2.16 6.74
CA PRO A 91 -6.36 3.54 6.28
C PRO A 91 -4.96 4.08 6.57
N GLY A 92 -4.34 4.74 5.59
CA GLY A 92 -3.01 5.33 5.73
C GLY A 92 -1.84 4.36 5.58
N ALA A 93 -2.07 3.06 5.40
CA ALA A 93 -0.99 2.06 5.28
C ALA A 93 -0.07 2.35 4.07
N VAL A 94 -0.64 2.79 2.95
CA VAL A 94 0.13 3.14 1.75
C VAL A 94 0.98 4.38 1.99
N MET A 95 0.42 5.41 2.63
CA MET A 95 1.16 6.65 2.89
C MET A 95 2.34 6.43 3.84
N ILE A 96 2.16 5.60 4.88
CA ILE A 96 3.24 5.23 5.79
C ILE A 96 4.32 4.44 5.03
N ALA A 97 3.95 3.46 4.22
CA ALA A 97 4.89 2.71 3.40
C ALA A 97 5.63 3.62 2.41
N ALA A 98 4.90 4.52 1.73
CA ALA A 98 5.47 5.48 0.78
C ALA A 98 6.48 6.42 1.45
N LEU A 99 6.18 6.89 2.67
CA LEU A 99 7.11 7.70 3.46
C LEU A 99 8.38 6.91 3.79
N LEU A 100 8.25 5.68 4.27
CA LEU A 100 9.40 4.82 4.58
C LEU A 100 10.24 4.53 3.34
N MET A 101 9.59 4.16 2.22
CA MET A 101 10.28 3.97 0.94
C MET A 101 10.96 5.26 0.47
N GLY A 102 10.31 6.41 0.63
CA GLY A 102 10.88 7.72 0.31
C GLY A 102 12.15 8.02 1.11
N ILE A 103 12.12 7.81 2.42
CA ILE A 103 13.29 7.99 3.29
C ILE A 103 14.42 7.05 2.87
N MET A 104 14.14 5.77 2.66
CA MET A 104 15.16 4.82 2.19
C MET A 104 15.72 5.19 0.82
N SER A 105 14.87 5.69 -0.09
CA SER A 105 15.25 6.10 -1.44
C SER A 105 16.24 7.28 -1.44
N VAL A 106 16.21 8.16 -0.44
CA VAL A 106 17.19 9.27 -0.31
C VAL A 106 18.63 8.74 -0.31
N PHE A 107 18.85 7.59 0.32
CA PHE A 107 20.19 7.02 0.48
C PHE A 107 20.53 5.96 -0.57
N THR A 108 19.53 5.42 -1.26
CA THR A 108 19.69 4.27 -2.17
C THR A 108 19.48 4.60 -3.63
N THR A 109 19.05 5.82 -3.96
CA THR A 109 18.80 6.23 -5.36
C THR A 109 19.43 7.58 -5.67
N PRO A 110 19.73 7.88 -6.95
CA PRO A 110 20.35 9.14 -7.34
C PRO A 110 19.42 10.36 -7.20
N ILE A 111 18.14 10.16 -6.89
CA ILE A 111 17.12 11.21 -6.81
C ILE A 111 17.30 12.09 -5.54
N GLY A 112 17.93 11.53 -4.50
CA GLY A 112 18.19 12.24 -3.25
C GLY A 112 16.90 12.62 -2.49
N PRO A 113 16.86 13.77 -1.77
CA PRO A 113 15.73 14.16 -0.93
C PRO A 113 14.39 14.30 -1.68
N ALA A 114 14.41 14.59 -2.99
CA ALA A 114 13.21 14.66 -3.82
C ALA A 114 12.49 13.30 -3.91
N ALA A 115 13.19 12.20 -3.62
CA ALA A 115 12.59 10.87 -3.58
C ALA A 115 11.46 10.76 -2.54
N ILE A 116 11.52 11.48 -1.41
CA ILE A 116 10.45 11.48 -0.41
C ILE A 116 9.17 12.01 -1.02
N VAL A 117 9.26 13.17 -1.70
CA VAL A 117 8.09 13.80 -2.32
C VAL A 117 7.54 12.91 -3.43
N GLY A 118 8.40 12.37 -4.30
CA GLY A 118 7.99 11.47 -5.38
C GLY A 118 7.27 10.22 -4.86
N ASN A 119 7.81 9.59 -3.82
CA ASN A 119 7.18 8.42 -3.21
C ASN A 119 5.83 8.74 -2.55
N LEU A 120 5.72 9.90 -1.85
CA LEU A 120 4.46 10.32 -1.25
C LEU A 120 3.39 10.62 -2.32
N ILE A 121 3.76 11.25 -3.44
CA ILE A 121 2.85 11.48 -4.57
C ILE A 121 2.38 10.14 -5.15
N GLY A 122 3.30 9.20 -5.41
CA GLY A 122 2.96 7.86 -5.89
C GLY A 122 2.05 7.11 -4.91
N GLY A 123 2.33 7.17 -3.62
CA GLY A 123 1.48 6.63 -2.57
C GLY A 123 0.10 7.27 -2.54
N ALA A 124 0.02 8.60 -2.68
CA ALA A 124 -1.24 9.34 -2.72
C ALA A 124 -2.13 8.91 -3.90
N PHE A 125 -1.56 8.67 -5.08
CA PHE A 125 -2.31 8.20 -6.24
C PHE A 125 -2.98 6.82 -6.01
N VAL A 126 -2.44 6.01 -5.11
CA VAL A 126 -3.05 4.74 -4.68
C VAL A 126 -4.00 4.93 -3.50
N GLU A 127 -3.63 5.74 -2.50
CA GLU A 127 -4.40 5.93 -1.27
C GLU A 127 -5.67 6.75 -1.48
N VAL A 128 -5.62 7.81 -2.33
CA VAL A 128 -6.76 8.72 -2.54
C VAL A 128 -8.02 7.99 -3.04
N PRO A 129 -7.97 7.11 -4.05
CA PRO A 129 -9.16 6.35 -4.45
C PRO A 129 -9.72 5.47 -3.33
N LEU A 130 -8.84 4.86 -2.51
CA LEU A 130 -9.27 4.07 -1.36
C LEU A 130 -9.93 4.93 -0.28
N ALA A 131 -9.42 6.14 -0.08
CA ALA A 131 -10.00 7.12 0.84
C ALA A 131 -11.37 7.62 0.35
N ILE A 132 -11.52 7.90 -0.95
CA ILE A 132 -12.81 8.27 -1.58
C ILE A 132 -13.84 7.15 -1.38
N LEU A 133 -13.42 5.90 -1.47
CA LEU A 133 -14.25 4.73 -1.17
C LEU A 133 -14.45 4.52 0.35
N LEU A 134 -14.03 5.50 1.18
CA LEU A 134 -14.12 5.53 2.64
C LEU A 134 -13.51 4.29 3.32
N TYR A 135 -12.58 3.60 2.68
CA TYR A 135 -11.95 2.37 3.16
C TYR A 135 -12.96 1.26 3.56
N ARG A 136 -14.21 1.37 3.08
CA ARG A 136 -15.28 0.44 3.44
C ARG A 136 -15.25 -0.87 2.67
N LYS A 137 -14.64 -0.85 1.47
CA LYS A 137 -14.64 -2.00 0.56
C LYS A 137 -13.21 -2.33 0.16
N TRP A 138 -12.61 -3.26 0.88
CA TRP A 138 -11.31 -3.85 0.54
C TRP A 138 -11.47 -5.00 -0.45
N THR A 139 -12.11 -4.70 -1.59
CA THR A 139 -12.40 -5.66 -2.65
C THR A 139 -11.39 -5.52 -3.78
N TRP A 140 -11.25 -6.55 -4.59
CA TRP A 140 -10.37 -6.51 -5.75
C TRP A 140 -10.69 -5.33 -6.70
N TRP A 141 -11.94 -4.93 -6.82
CA TRP A 141 -12.34 -3.76 -7.60
C TRP A 141 -11.76 -2.45 -7.08
N SER A 142 -11.75 -2.26 -5.77
CA SER A 142 -11.18 -1.04 -5.16
C SER A 142 -9.71 -0.91 -5.48
N PHE A 143 -8.99 -2.03 -5.47
CA PHE A 143 -7.57 -2.05 -5.82
C PHE A 143 -7.33 -1.82 -7.31
N LEU A 144 -8.21 -2.31 -8.20
CA LEU A 144 -8.12 -2.01 -9.63
C LEU A 144 -8.42 -0.53 -9.92
N ILE A 145 -9.38 0.08 -9.22
CA ILE A 145 -9.62 1.53 -9.31
C ILE A 145 -8.36 2.30 -8.89
N SER A 146 -7.73 1.92 -7.78
CA SER A 146 -6.46 2.54 -7.35
C SER A 146 -5.35 2.33 -8.38
N ALA A 147 -5.25 1.14 -8.97
CA ALA A 147 -4.27 0.85 -10.03
C ALA A 147 -4.52 1.71 -11.27
N THR A 148 -5.78 1.86 -11.70
CA THR A 148 -6.15 2.72 -12.83
C THR A 148 -5.81 4.17 -12.55
N THR A 149 -6.16 4.68 -11.37
CA THR A 149 -5.86 6.06 -10.96
C THR A 149 -4.36 6.31 -10.90
N PHE A 150 -3.59 5.38 -10.34
CA PHE A 150 -2.13 5.45 -10.33
C PHE A 150 -1.58 5.49 -11.76
N GLY A 151 -2.00 4.55 -12.63
CA GLY A 151 -1.55 4.49 -14.01
C GLY A 151 -1.87 5.75 -14.80
N LEU A 152 -3.07 6.32 -14.58
CA LEU A 152 -3.51 7.55 -15.23
C LEU A 152 -2.70 8.76 -14.75
N LEU A 153 -2.71 9.04 -13.46
CA LEU A 153 -2.09 10.25 -12.91
C LEU A 153 -0.56 10.20 -13.00
N ASN A 154 0.05 9.08 -12.65
CA ASN A 154 1.48 8.91 -12.75
C ASN A 154 1.93 8.83 -14.21
N GLY A 155 1.14 8.21 -15.08
CA GLY A 155 1.39 8.18 -16.52
C GLY A 155 1.35 9.57 -17.15
N ILE A 156 0.34 10.39 -16.83
CA ILE A 156 0.28 11.80 -17.28
C ILE A 156 1.50 12.57 -16.78
N MET A 157 1.81 12.49 -15.50
CA MET A 157 2.95 13.18 -14.89
C MET A 157 4.27 12.74 -15.56
N TYR A 158 4.49 11.44 -15.70
CA TYR A 158 5.71 10.89 -16.30
C TYR A 158 5.87 11.31 -17.75
N VAL A 159 4.83 11.15 -18.59
CA VAL A 159 4.85 11.55 -19.99
C VAL A 159 5.08 13.06 -20.13
N SER A 160 4.42 13.88 -19.30
CA SER A 160 4.59 15.34 -19.35
C SER A 160 6.01 15.77 -19.00
N VAL A 161 6.58 15.23 -17.92
CA VAL A 161 7.95 15.57 -17.48
C VAL A 161 8.98 15.09 -18.51
N MET A 162 8.88 13.85 -18.98
CA MET A 162 9.83 13.28 -19.94
C MET A 162 9.72 13.92 -21.32
N SER A 163 8.51 14.20 -21.79
CA SER A 163 8.32 14.91 -23.07
C SER A 163 8.86 16.33 -23.03
N ALA A 164 8.67 17.05 -21.93
CA ALA A 164 9.21 18.39 -21.75
C ALA A 164 10.75 18.41 -21.70
N SER A 165 11.35 17.47 -20.99
CA SER A 165 12.82 17.37 -20.87
C SER A 165 13.51 16.92 -22.15
N ALA A 166 12.85 16.08 -22.95
CA ALA A 166 13.41 15.54 -24.20
C ALA A 166 12.99 16.34 -25.45
N GLY A 167 12.15 17.38 -25.33
CA GLY A 167 11.64 18.15 -26.47
C GLY A 167 10.76 17.34 -27.44
N ILE A 168 10.14 16.26 -26.95
CA ILE A 168 9.37 15.30 -27.76
C ILE A 168 7.89 15.68 -27.71
N ALA A 169 7.20 15.64 -28.85
CA ALA A 169 5.75 15.81 -28.90
C ALA A 169 5.05 14.79 -27.99
N SER A 170 4.08 15.24 -27.20
CA SER A 170 3.39 14.46 -26.17
C SER A 170 2.93 13.09 -26.67
N ALA A 171 3.40 12.03 -26.06
CA ALA A 171 3.03 10.67 -26.39
C ALA A 171 1.74 10.29 -25.63
N SER A 172 0.57 10.78 -26.06
CA SER A 172 -0.73 10.43 -25.47
C SER A 172 -0.95 8.91 -25.37
N ALA A 173 -0.43 8.15 -26.34
CA ALA A 173 -0.38 6.70 -26.28
C ALA A 173 0.35 6.17 -25.04
N GLY A 174 1.35 6.88 -24.50
CA GLY A 174 2.07 6.51 -23.30
C GLY A 174 1.18 6.42 -22.08
N VAL A 175 0.21 7.32 -21.93
CA VAL A 175 -0.74 7.28 -20.81
C VAL A 175 -1.62 6.04 -20.85
N ILE A 176 -2.09 5.65 -22.03
CA ILE A 176 -2.89 4.44 -22.19
C ILE A 176 -2.05 3.20 -21.83
N ILE A 177 -0.81 3.15 -22.32
CA ILE A 177 0.13 2.07 -21.99
C ILE A 177 0.39 2.01 -20.50
N ALA A 178 0.58 3.17 -19.83
CA ALA A 178 0.79 3.25 -18.38
C ALA A 178 -0.41 2.72 -17.59
N VAL A 179 -1.63 3.04 -18.00
CA VAL A 179 -2.87 2.54 -17.37
C VAL A 179 -2.98 1.02 -17.53
N VAL A 180 -2.76 0.49 -18.73
CA VAL A 180 -2.80 -0.96 -18.98
C VAL A 180 -1.72 -1.67 -18.16
N SER A 181 -0.51 -1.13 -18.15
CA SER A 181 0.60 -1.66 -17.34
C SER A 181 0.28 -1.64 -15.85
N ALA A 182 -0.30 -0.54 -15.34
CA ALA A 182 -0.71 -0.44 -13.94
C ALA A 182 -1.81 -1.46 -13.57
N LEU A 183 -2.75 -1.74 -14.46
CA LEU A 183 -3.75 -2.79 -14.24
C LEU A 183 -3.10 -4.18 -14.15
N VAL A 184 -2.12 -4.47 -15.00
CA VAL A 184 -1.32 -5.71 -14.93
C VAL A 184 -0.55 -5.77 -13.61
N GLY A 185 0.12 -4.69 -13.21
CA GLY A 185 0.80 -4.58 -11.92
C GLY A 185 -0.14 -4.77 -10.73
N GLY A 186 -1.35 -4.22 -10.82
CA GLY A 186 -2.41 -4.42 -9.83
C GLY A 186 -2.82 -5.89 -9.73
N ALA A 187 -3.01 -6.57 -10.86
CA ALA A 187 -3.31 -8.01 -10.89
C ALA A 187 -2.18 -8.85 -10.27
N ILE A 188 -0.92 -8.54 -10.62
CA ILE A 188 0.27 -9.18 -10.02
C ILE A 188 0.27 -8.98 -8.50
N THR A 189 0.00 -7.76 -8.02
CA THR A 189 -0.05 -7.46 -6.58
C THR A 189 -1.13 -8.27 -5.87
N LEU A 190 -2.31 -8.44 -6.48
CA LEU A 190 -3.38 -9.27 -5.91
C LEU A 190 -2.98 -10.74 -5.84
N VAL A 191 -2.27 -11.27 -6.84
CA VAL A 191 -1.73 -12.63 -6.82
C VAL A 191 -0.67 -12.77 -5.72
N LEU A 192 0.28 -11.84 -5.62
CA LEU A 192 1.29 -11.80 -4.56
C LEU A 192 0.63 -11.78 -3.17
N THR A 193 -0.40 -10.95 -2.98
CA THR A 193 -1.14 -10.89 -1.72
C THR A 193 -1.80 -12.23 -1.38
N ARG A 194 -2.37 -12.92 -2.37
CA ARG A 194 -2.93 -14.28 -2.15
C ARG A 194 -1.86 -15.28 -1.74
N LEU A 195 -0.67 -15.21 -2.35
CA LEU A 195 0.46 -16.08 -2.00
C LEU A 195 0.96 -15.78 -0.58
N LEU A 196 1.11 -14.51 -0.21
CA LEU A 196 1.50 -14.08 1.13
C LEU A 196 0.47 -14.53 2.19
N ASN A 197 -0.82 -14.43 1.89
CA ASN A 197 -1.88 -14.90 2.78
C ASN A 197 -1.82 -16.43 2.95
N ARG A 198 -1.54 -17.20 1.88
CA ARG A 198 -1.35 -18.66 1.97
C ARG A 198 -0.11 -19.03 2.79
N ALA A 199 0.93 -18.19 2.75
CA ALA A 199 2.14 -18.35 3.57
C ALA A 199 1.96 -17.91 5.04
N GLY A 200 0.74 -17.47 5.44
CA GLY A 200 0.44 -17.07 6.81
C GLY A 200 0.88 -15.65 7.20
N VAL A 201 1.30 -14.83 6.24
CA VAL A 201 1.74 -13.45 6.49
C VAL A 201 0.55 -12.48 6.64
N GLY A 202 -0.64 -12.84 6.17
CA GLY A 202 -1.84 -12.00 6.21
C GLY A 202 -2.45 -11.83 7.61
N ILE A 203 -3.12 -10.70 7.83
CA ILE A 203 -3.75 -10.36 9.12
C ILE A 203 -5.03 -11.17 9.36
N ASP A 204 -5.69 -11.66 8.32
CA ASP A 204 -7.05 -12.22 8.38
C ASP A 204 -7.14 -13.67 8.91
N HIS A 205 -6.02 -14.39 9.09
CA HIS A 205 -6.07 -15.80 9.49
C HIS A 205 -6.38 -16.08 10.96
N ARG A 206 -6.52 -15.05 11.82
CA ARG A 206 -6.81 -15.27 13.26
C ARG A 206 -8.28 -15.09 13.65
N ALA A 207 -9.14 -14.60 12.76
CA ALA A 207 -10.56 -14.43 13.07
C ALA A 207 -11.38 -15.73 12.93
N THR A 208 -10.90 -16.73 12.19
CA THR A 208 -11.62 -18.00 11.92
C THR A 208 -11.31 -19.12 12.89
N GLY A 209 -10.41 -18.92 13.84
CA GLY A 209 -9.98 -19.95 14.81
C GLY A 209 -10.62 -19.84 16.21
N ARG A 210 -11.65 -19.01 16.39
CA ARG A 210 -12.41 -18.88 17.65
C ARG A 210 -13.90 -18.94 17.32
N ALA A 211 -14.37 -20.09 16.98
CA ALA A 211 -15.77 -20.51 17.06
C ALA A 211 -15.83 -21.82 17.84
#